data_97d7a6a450f5b6a193f00a3c50597642
#
_entry.id   97d7a6a450f5b6a193f00a3c50597642
#
_cell.length_a   1.000
_cell.length_b   1.000
_cell.length_c   1.000
_cell.angle_alpha   90.00
_cell.angle_beta   90.00
_cell.angle_gamma   90.00
#
_symmetry.space_group_name_H-M   'P 1'
#
loop_
_entity.id
_entity.type
_entity.pdbx_description
1 polymer ?
#
loop_
_entity_poly.entity_id
_entity_poly.type
_entity_poly.pdbx_seq_one_letter_code
_entity_poly.pdbx_strand_id
1 'polypeptide(L)'
;MSVAMKSNLKIDAHQHFWQPLRGDYAWMPQDNLILNRAYRPSDLKPSLERHGIDGTVVVQAAASVGETEYLLGLADATHYIKGVVGWIDFENPRDLAHLEQFAAHPKFLGVRPMIQDITDVNWMLREDIDWAFRRSEA
;
A
#
# COMPACT_ATOMS: atom_id res chain seq x y z
N MET A 1 24.12 -28.05 10.55
CA MET A 1 24.09 -26.69 11.13
C MET A 1 22.67 -26.21 11.12
N SER A 2 22.07 -25.99 12.27
CA SER A 2 20.76 -25.31 12.34
C SER A 2 20.99 -23.81 12.11
N VAL A 3 20.47 -23.28 11.01
CA VAL A 3 20.26 -21.85 10.89
C VAL A 3 19.24 -21.51 11.97
N ALA A 4 19.63 -20.73 13.00
CA ALA A 4 18.69 -20.22 13.95
C ALA A 4 17.67 -19.38 13.18
N MET A 5 16.48 -19.92 12.96
CA MET A 5 15.37 -19.14 12.45
C MET A 5 15.09 -18.06 13.48
N LYS A 6 15.21 -16.77 13.09
CA LYS A 6 14.68 -15.69 13.91
C LYS A 6 13.22 -16.04 14.18
N SER A 7 12.91 -16.40 15.40
CA SER A 7 11.56 -16.86 15.78
C SER A 7 10.51 -15.75 15.72
N ASN A 8 10.93 -14.47 15.71
CA ASN A 8 10.03 -13.31 15.69
C ASN A 8 10.62 -12.21 14.80
N LEU A 9 10.00 -11.98 13.65
CA LEU A 9 10.28 -10.82 12.80
C LEU A 9 9.64 -9.57 13.42
N LYS A 10 10.39 -8.47 13.40
CA LYS A 10 9.86 -7.14 13.73
C LYS A 10 9.47 -6.45 12.43
N ILE A 11 8.19 -6.18 12.28
CA ILE A 11 7.63 -5.58 11.06
C ILE A 11 7.02 -4.23 11.39
N ASP A 12 7.37 -3.19 10.63
CA ASP A 12 6.60 -1.96 10.56
C ASP A 12 5.37 -2.24 9.69
N ALA A 13 4.20 -2.32 10.31
CA ALA A 13 2.98 -2.77 9.67
C ALA A 13 2.27 -1.69 8.85
N HIS A 14 2.74 -0.44 8.86
CA HIS A 14 2.07 0.64 8.16
C HIS A 14 3.04 1.80 7.86
N GLN A 15 3.58 1.82 6.65
CA GLN A 15 4.37 2.95 6.17
C GLN A 15 4.06 3.24 4.70
N HIS A 16 4.50 4.38 4.21
CA HIS A 16 4.25 4.83 2.85
C HIS A 16 5.54 5.11 2.10
N PHE A 17 5.56 4.75 0.82
CA PHE A 17 6.47 5.30 -0.17
C PHE A 17 5.64 6.08 -1.18
N TRP A 18 6.19 7.15 -1.73
CA TRP A 18 5.53 7.86 -2.83
C TRP A 18 6.52 8.50 -3.79
N GLN A 19 6.03 8.70 -5.01
CA GLN A 19 6.75 9.38 -6.10
C GLN A 19 5.84 10.46 -6.69
N PRO A 20 6.00 11.73 -6.29
CA PRO A 20 5.10 12.81 -6.72
C PRO A 20 4.98 12.99 -8.23
N LEU A 21 6.04 12.65 -8.99
CA LEU A 21 6.03 12.73 -10.45
C LEU A 21 4.99 11.83 -11.12
N ARG A 22 4.45 10.85 -10.42
CA ARG A 22 3.33 10.03 -10.93
C ARG A 22 2.03 10.82 -11.06
N GLY A 23 1.85 11.89 -10.27
CA GLY A 23 0.76 12.85 -10.45
C GLY A 23 -0.58 12.45 -9.83
N ASP A 24 -0.67 11.38 -9.07
CA ASP A 24 -1.93 10.87 -8.49
C ASP A 24 -2.07 11.04 -6.97
N TYR A 25 -1.19 11.83 -6.36
CA TYR A 25 -1.28 12.20 -4.92
C TYR A 25 -2.04 13.52 -4.76
N ALA A 26 -3.36 13.48 -4.90
CA ALA A 26 -4.21 14.69 -4.88
C ALA A 26 -4.15 15.47 -3.56
N TRP A 27 -3.84 14.79 -2.45
CA TRP A 27 -3.73 15.37 -1.11
C TRP A 27 -2.43 16.15 -0.88
N MET A 28 -1.41 15.94 -1.71
CA MET A 28 -0.05 16.44 -1.46
C MET A 28 0.06 17.94 -1.71
N PRO A 29 0.43 18.74 -0.69
CA PRO A 29 0.64 20.17 -0.88
C PRO A 29 1.87 20.43 -1.74
N GLN A 30 1.69 21.21 -2.80
CA GLN A 30 2.73 21.47 -3.81
C GLN A 30 3.89 22.34 -3.27
N ASP A 31 3.62 23.16 -2.27
CA ASP A 31 4.56 24.09 -1.65
C ASP A 31 5.31 23.48 -0.44
N ASN A 32 4.92 22.31 0.01
CA ASN A 32 5.59 21.61 1.10
C ASN A 32 6.73 20.74 0.58
N LEU A 33 7.94 21.29 0.58
CA LEU A 33 9.13 20.60 0.05
C LEU A 33 9.56 19.37 0.86
N ILE A 34 9.07 19.22 2.08
CA ILE A 34 9.34 18.03 2.89
C ILE A 34 8.47 16.86 2.39
N LEU A 35 7.21 17.12 2.10
CA LEU A 35 6.27 16.09 1.60
C LEU A 35 6.39 15.88 0.10
N ASN A 36 6.50 16.99 -0.67
CA ASN A 36 6.51 16.93 -2.13
C ASN A 36 7.89 16.56 -2.68
N ARG A 37 8.34 15.38 -2.32
CA ARG A 37 9.54 14.74 -2.87
C ARG A 37 9.38 13.22 -2.88
N ALA A 38 10.21 12.53 -3.63
CA ALA A 38 10.21 11.07 -3.62
C ALA A 38 10.68 10.51 -2.27
N TYR A 39 9.98 9.52 -1.77
CA TYR A 39 10.37 8.68 -0.65
C TYR A 39 10.41 7.23 -1.10
N ARG A 40 11.61 6.68 -1.18
CA ARG A 40 11.91 5.36 -1.75
C ARG A 40 12.33 4.37 -0.68
N PRO A 41 12.32 3.07 -0.99
CA PRO A 41 12.84 2.06 -0.07
C PRO A 41 14.25 2.34 0.45
N SER A 42 15.14 2.85 -0.41
CA SER A 42 16.50 3.23 -0.01
C SER A 42 16.56 4.34 1.03
N ASP A 43 15.57 5.22 1.08
CA ASP A 43 15.48 6.29 2.10
C ASP A 43 15.11 5.74 3.47
N LEU A 44 14.27 4.70 3.52
CA LEU A 44 13.81 4.07 4.76
C LEU A 44 14.82 3.06 5.32
N LYS A 45 15.58 2.40 4.48
CA LYS A 45 16.47 1.30 4.86
C LYS A 45 17.39 1.61 6.05
N PRO A 46 18.08 2.77 6.11
CA PRO A 46 18.93 3.09 7.26
C PRO A 46 18.17 3.16 8.59
N SER A 47 16.91 3.60 8.57
CA SER A 47 16.07 3.66 9.77
C SER A 47 15.63 2.27 10.22
N LEU A 48 15.27 1.39 9.29
CA LEU A 48 14.93 0.00 9.60
C LEU A 48 16.14 -0.71 10.26
N GLU A 49 17.32 -0.55 9.70
CA GLU A 49 18.56 -1.15 10.22
C GLU A 49 18.89 -0.62 11.62
N ARG A 50 18.82 0.71 11.82
CA ARG A 50 19.11 1.37 13.11
C ARG A 50 18.21 0.86 14.23
N HIS A 51 16.94 0.57 13.93
CA HIS A 51 15.95 0.17 14.92
C HIS A 51 15.72 -1.34 14.98
N GLY A 52 16.47 -2.12 14.21
CA GLY A 52 16.34 -3.58 14.19
C GLY A 52 14.99 -4.04 13.65
N ILE A 53 14.40 -3.29 12.72
CA ILE A 53 13.16 -3.65 12.04
C ILE A 53 13.52 -4.52 10.82
N ASP A 54 12.91 -5.70 10.72
CA ASP A 54 13.26 -6.71 9.72
C ASP A 54 12.56 -6.49 8.39
N GLY A 55 11.44 -5.77 8.40
CA GLY A 55 10.68 -5.49 7.18
C GLY A 55 9.52 -4.55 7.41
N THR A 56 8.81 -4.26 6.33
CA THR A 56 7.72 -3.30 6.35
C THR A 56 6.56 -3.74 5.47
N VAL A 57 5.36 -3.33 5.84
CA VAL A 57 4.17 -3.36 4.99
C VAL A 57 3.94 -1.96 4.43
N VAL A 58 3.94 -1.86 3.11
CA VAL A 58 3.68 -0.59 2.41
C VAL A 58 2.18 -0.44 2.21
N VAL A 59 1.66 0.70 2.65
CA VAL A 59 0.25 1.05 2.45
C VAL A 59 0.16 2.12 1.37
N GLN A 60 -0.82 1.99 0.48
CA GLN A 60 -1.06 2.98 -0.56
C GLN A 60 -1.25 4.39 0.02
N ALA A 61 -0.76 5.40 -0.68
CA ALA A 61 -0.90 6.81 -0.36
C ALA A 61 -1.64 7.59 -1.46
N ALA A 62 -2.08 6.93 -2.52
CA ALA A 62 -2.87 7.50 -3.59
C ALA A 62 -4.07 6.61 -3.91
N ALA A 63 -5.19 7.22 -4.26
CA ALA A 63 -6.42 6.53 -4.65
C ALA A 63 -6.37 6.20 -6.15
N SER A 64 -5.48 5.29 -6.54
CA SER A 64 -5.34 4.86 -7.93
C SER A 64 -4.85 3.41 -8.03
N VAL A 65 -5.27 2.73 -9.09
CA VAL A 65 -4.74 1.41 -9.47
C VAL A 65 -3.25 1.51 -9.80
N GLY A 66 -2.82 2.61 -10.41
CA GLY A 66 -1.41 2.87 -10.69
C GLY A 66 -0.53 2.93 -9.45
N GLU A 67 -1.05 3.39 -8.32
CA GLU A 67 -0.34 3.33 -7.05
C GLU A 67 -0.10 1.88 -6.62
N THR A 68 -1.11 1.02 -6.70
CA THR A 68 -0.97 -0.40 -6.36
C THR A 68 0.09 -1.08 -7.24
N GLU A 69 0.05 -0.84 -8.54
CA GLU A 69 1.04 -1.37 -9.47
C GLU A 69 2.46 -0.87 -9.14
N TYR A 70 2.60 0.41 -8.83
CA TYR A 70 3.87 1.00 -8.42
C TYR A 70 4.43 0.36 -7.15
N LEU A 71 3.61 0.19 -6.12
CA LEU A 71 4.02 -0.40 -4.85
C LEU A 71 4.38 -1.89 -4.99
N LEU A 72 3.65 -2.64 -5.79
CA LEU A 72 3.98 -4.04 -6.10
C LEU A 72 5.31 -4.14 -6.85
N GLY A 73 5.58 -3.21 -7.76
CA GLY A 73 6.87 -3.11 -8.44
C GLY A 73 8.03 -2.83 -7.48
N LEU A 74 7.84 -1.95 -6.49
CA LEU A 74 8.82 -1.74 -5.43
C LEU A 74 9.03 -3.01 -4.60
N ALA A 75 7.96 -3.73 -4.29
CA ALA A 75 8.01 -4.97 -3.52
C ALA A 75 8.78 -6.08 -4.25
N ASP A 76 8.66 -6.16 -5.57
CA ASP A 76 9.43 -7.09 -6.39
C ASP A 76 10.94 -6.82 -6.32
N ALA A 77 11.32 -5.55 -6.24
CA ALA A 77 12.71 -5.11 -6.22
C ALA A 77 13.32 -5.02 -4.82
N THR A 78 12.52 -5.19 -3.75
CA THR A 78 12.93 -4.87 -2.37
C THR A 78 12.54 -5.96 -1.40
N HIS A 79 13.51 -6.74 -0.92
CA HIS A 79 13.25 -7.91 -0.07
C HIS A 79 12.65 -7.58 1.30
N TYR A 80 12.92 -6.39 1.86
CA TYR A 80 12.38 -5.98 3.17
C TYR A 80 10.96 -5.41 3.08
N ILE A 81 10.41 -5.20 1.89
CA ILE A 81 8.96 -5.02 1.73
C ILE A 81 8.31 -6.40 1.83
N LYS A 82 7.57 -6.63 2.91
CA LYS A 82 6.96 -7.94 3.22
C LYS A 82 5.53 -8.04 2.72
N GLY A 83 4.88 -6.90 2.51
CA GLY A 83 3.53 -6.86 2.01
C GLY A 83 3.14 -5.49 1.49
N VAL A 84 2.10 -5.46 0.67
CA VAL A 84 1.52 -4.26 0.07
C VAL A 84 0.03 -4.25 0.34
N VAL A 85 -0.47 -3.15 0.89
CA VAL A 85 -1.89 -2.81 0.95
C VAL A 85 -2.13 -1.77 -0.14
N GLY A 86 -2.84 -2.18 -1.18
CA GLY A 86 -3.10 -1.36 -2.36
C GLY A 86 -4.44 -0.64 -2.32
N TRP A 87 -4.87 -0.22 -3.48
CA TRP A 87 -6.14 0.44 -3.73
C TRP A 87 -6.79 -0.10 -5.00
N ILE A 88 -8.10 -0.23 -4.96
CA ILE A 88 -8.98 -0.40 -6.11
C ILE A 88 -10.16 0.57 -5.96
N ASP A 89 -10.87 0.83 -7.04
CA ASP A 89 -12.07 1.65 -7.00
C ASP A 89 -13.29 0.83 -6.56
N PHE A 90 -13.70 0.96 -5.32
CA PHE A 90 -14.86 0.28 -4.76
C PHE A 90 -16.18 0.69 -5.43
N GLU A 91 -16.21 1.88 -6.01
CA GLU A 91 -17.40 2.39 -6.72
C GLU A 91 -17.48 1.90 -8.17
N ASN A 92 -16.45 1.18 -8.65
CA ASN A 92 -16.40 0.61 -9.98
C ASN A 92 -16.27 -0.92 -9.93
N PRO A 93 -17.38 -1.69 -10.11
CA PRO A 93 -17.32 -3.15 -10.06
C PRO A 93 -16.39 -3.80 -11.11
N ARG A 94 -15.99 -3.07 -12.15
CA ARG A 94 -15.00 -3.54 -13.13
C ARG A 94 -13.61 -3.68 -12.52
N ASP A 95 -13.34 -3.00 -11.41
CA ASP A 95 -12.07 -3.11 -10.68
C ASP A 95 -11.89 -4.45 -9.97
N LEU A 96 -12.91 -5.31 -9.95
CA LEU A 96 -12.74 -6.71 -9.56
C LEU A 96 -11.61 -7.39 -10.36
N ALA A 97 -11.47 -7.09 -11.64
CA ALA A 97 -10.38 -7.62 -12.46
C ALA A 97 -9.00 -7.19 -11.96
N HIS A 98 -8.86 -5.94 -11.51
CA HIS A 98 -7.63 -5.47 -10.87
C HIS A 98 -7.38 -6.17 -9.54
N LEU A 99 -8.41 -6.31 -8.70
CA LEU A 99 -8.28 -7.02 -7.43
C LEU A 99 -7.79 -8.47 -7.63
N GLU A 100 -8.36 -9.18 -8.58
CA GLU A 100 -7.96 -10.56 -8.91
C GLU A 100 -6.52 -10.62 -9.43
N GLN A 101 -6.13 -9.68 -10.27
CA GLN A 101 -4.76 -9.54 -10.78
C GLN A 101 -3.77 -9.32 -9.63
N PHE A 102 -4.07 -8.37 -8.74
CA PHE A 102 -3.19 -8.05 -7.60
C PHE A 102 -3.12 -9.20 -6.60
N ALA A 103 -4.25 -9.88 -6.34
CA ALA A 103 -4.30 -11.01 -5.42
C ALA A 103 -3.40 -12.19 -5.85
N ALA A 104 -3.05 -12.28 -7.13
CA ALA A 104 -2.08 -13.25 -7.61
C ALA A 104 -0.64 -12.93 -7.20
N HIS A 105 -0.35 -11.71 -6.76
CA HIS A 105 0.99 -11.32 -6.32
C HIS A 105 1.24 -11.80 -4.88
N PRO A 106 2.36 -12.49 -4.60
CA PRO A 106 2.60 -13.12 -3.29
C PRO A 106 2.74 -12.12 -2.13
N LYS A 107 3.04 -10.86 -2.40
CA LYS A 107 3.15 -9.81 -1.37
C LYS A 107 1.92 -8.92 -1.26
N PHE A 108 0.89 -9.13 -2.09
CA PHE A 108 -0.35 -8.37 -1.97
C PHE A 108 -1.16 -8.86 -0.77
N LEU A 109 -1.52 -7.94 0.13
CA LEU A 109 -2.21 -8.28 1.39
C LEU A 109 -3.67 -7.85 1.40
N GLY A 110 -4.03 -6.82 0.66
CA GLY A 110 -5.39 -6.29 0.64
C GLY A 110 -5.46 -4.89 0.08
N VAL A 111 -6.61 -4.26 0.26
CA VAL A 111 -6.90 -2.91 -0.25
C VAL A 111 -7.41 -2.01 0.87
N ARG A 112 -7.09 -0.73 0.75
CA ARG A 112 -7.57 0.32 1.66
C ARG A 112 -8.25 1.43 0.85
N PRO A 113 -9.56 1.64 0.99
CA PRO A 113 -10.18 2.86 0.49
C PRO A 113 -9.71 4.06 1.32
N MET A 114 -9.47 5.21 0.67
CA MET A 114 -9.03 6.43 1.35
C MET A 114 -10.24 7.18 1.90
N ILE A 115 -10.89 6.62 2.91
CA ILE A 115 -12.15 7.15 3.45
C ILE A 115 -12.03 8.54 4.08
N GLN A 116 -10.84 8.91 4.55
CA GLN A 116 -10.59 10.23 5.11
C GLN A 116 -10.83 11.37 4.12
N ASP A 117 -10.75 11.10 2.82
CA ASP A 117 -10.95 12.07 1.74
C ASP A 117 -12.38 12.04 1.19
N ILE A 118 -13.23 11.15 1.71
CA ILE A 118 -14.62 10.96 1.26
C ILE A 118 -15.55 11.73 2.18
N THR A 119 -16.37 12.64 1.60
CA THR A 119 -17.27 13.51 2.35
C THR A 119 -18.40 12.76 3.03
N ASP A 120 -18.92 11.70 2.39
CA ASP A 120 -19.99 10.86 2.93
C ASP A 120 -19.45 10.01 4.10
N VAL A 121 -19.86 10.35 5.31
CA VAL A 121 -19.47 9.62 6.55
C VAL A 121 -20.01 8.19 6.60
N ASN A 122 -21.03 7.89 5.81
CA ASN A 122 -21.63 6.55 5.70
C ASN A 122 -21.18 5.79 4.46
N TRP A 123 -20.16 6.27 3.77
CA TRP A 123 -19.69 5.66 2.51
C TRP A 123 -19.45 4.17 2.61
N MET A 124 -18.83 3.69 3.70
CA MET A 124 -18.54 2.27 3.90
C MET A 124 -19.79 1.41 4.10
N LEU A 125 -20.94 2.02 4.36
CA LEU A 125 -22.23 1.32 4.55
C LEU A 125 -23.06 1.25 3.28
N ARG A 126 -22.56 1.78 2.18
CA ARG A 126 -23.26 1.78 0.89
C ARG A 126 -23.36 0.35 0.32
N GLU A 127 -24.53 0.01 -0.17
CA GLU A 127 -24.79 -1.31 -0.76
C GLU A 127 -24.01 -1.52 -2.07
N ASP A 128 -23.81 -0.45 -2.84
CA ASP A 128 -23.17 -0.52 -4.15
C ASP A 128 -21.65 -0.80 -4.08
N ILE A 129 -21.02 -0.69 -2.90
CA ILE A 129 -19.61 -1.02 -2.69
C ILE A 129 -19.39 -2.31 -1.89
N ASP A 130 -20.45 -2.96 -1.42
CA ASP A 130 -20.38 -4.17 -0.61
C ASP A 130 -19.61 -5.31 -1.30
N TRP A 131 -19.70 -5.38 -2.63
CA TRP A 131 -18.97 -6.37 -3.44
C TRP A 131 -17.47 -6.35 -3.16
N ALA A 132 -16.88 -5.16 -3.00
CA ALA A 132 -15.45 -5.01 -2.80
C ALA A 132 -15.00 -5.56 -1.45
N PHE A 133 -15.79 -5.34 -0.39
CA PHE A 133 -15.52 -5.94 0.92
C PHE A 133 -15.62 -7.46 0.87
N ARG A 134 -16.66 -8.01 0.28
CA ARG A 134 -16.85 -9.46 0.18
C ARG A 134 -15.73 -10.13 -0.62
N ARG A 135 -15.28 -9.51 -1.69
CA ARG A 135 -14.22 -10.07 -2.54
C ARG A 135 -12.83 -9.92 -1.92
N SER A 136 -12.64 -8.96 -1.02
CA SER A 136 -11.37 -8.77 -0.32
C SER A 136 -11.15 -9.77 0.82
N GLU A 137 -12.18 -10.49 1.26
CA GLU A 137 -12.10 -11.53 2.29
C GLU A 137 -11.54 -12.86 1.75
N ALA A 138 -11.50 -13.04 0.47
CA ALA A 138 -10.97 -14.26 -0.15
C ALA A 138 -9.44 -14.21 -0.31
#